data_19a84674b15c5350868ae5e8b644a735
#
_entry.id   19a84674b15c5350868ae5e8b644a735
#
_cell.length_a   1.000
_cell.length_b   1.000
_cell.length_c   1.000
_cell.angle_alpha   90.00
_cell.angle_beta   90.00
_cell.angle_gamma   90.00
#
_symmetry.space_group_name_H-M   'P 1'
#
loop_
_entity.id
_entity.type
_entity.pdbx_description
1 polymer ?
#
loop_
_entity_poly.entity_id
_entity_poly.type
_entity_poly.pdbx_seq_one_letter_code
_entity_poly.pdbx_strand_id
1 'polypeptide(L)'
;MRFLVIFIFLISNTFANETPNIKNLIINKELKDYTNLTVLDDQNNQLNLSDYKGNILLLNFWATWCAPCKEEMPSLDLLKSNRDLNNLKIFPVNVGQDN
;
A
#
# COMPACT_ATOMS: atom_id res chain seq x y z
N MET A 1 42.50 9.79 45.65
CA MET A 1 41.26 10.33 45.07
C MET A 1 41.15 9.93 43.64
N ARG A 2 40.29 8.97 43.38
CA ARG A 2 40.04 8.45 42.02
C ARG A 2 38.76 9.09 41.55
N PHE A 3 38.85 10.05 40.62
CA PHE A 3 37.69 10.62 39.93
C PHE A 3 37.25 9.62 38.86
N LEU A 4 36.12 8.98 39.12
CA LEU A 4 35.45 8.12 38.14
C LEU A 4 34.64 9.04 37.21
N VAL A 5 35.17 9.32 36.02
CA VAL A 5 34.45 10.06 35.00
C VAL A 5 33.50 9.06 34.34
N ILE A 6 32.23 9.11 34.72
CA ILE A 6 31.17 8.37 34.04
C ILE A 6 30.85 9.10 32.74
N PHE A 7 31.36 8.58 31.65
CA PHE A 7 31.02 9.04 30.30
C PHE A 7 29.66 8.48 29.95
N ILE A 8 28.60 9.24 30.18
CA ILE A 8 27.25 8.89 29.73
C ILE A 8 27.20 9.16 28.25
N PHE A 9 27.34 8.08 27.47
CA PHE A 9 27.02 8.08 26.04
C PHE A 9 25.48 8.21 25.91
N LEU A 10 25.03 9.45 25.72
CA LEU A 10 23.68 9.71 25.22
C LEU A 10 23.63 9.25 23.74
N ILE A 11 23.24 7.99 23.51
CA ILE A 11 22.90 7.51 22.21
C ILE A 11 21.56 8.15 21.86
N SER A 12 21.60 9.31 21.24
CA SER A 12 20.44 9.88 20.57
C SER A 12 20.13 9.02 19.36
N ASN A 13 19.21 8.08 19.53
CA ASN A 13 18.56 7.39 18.41
C ASN A 13 17.71 8.41 17.66
N THR A 14 18.32 9.14 16.75
CA THR A 14 17.58 9.88 15.75
C THR A 14 17.02 8.84 14.77
N PHE A 15 15.80 8.40 15.02
CA PHE A 15 15.01 7.76 13.97
C PHE A 15 14.77 8.82 12.90
N ALA A 16 15.62 8.83 11.88
CA ALA A 16 15.40 9.58 10.68
C ALA A 16 14.15 8.96 10.01
N ASN A 17 13.01 9.60 10.20
CA ASN A 17 11.77 9.25 9.53
C ASN A 17 11.83 9.83 8.11
N GLU A 18 12.80 9.36 7.31
CA GLU A 18 12.90 9.72 5.90
C GLU A 18 11.78 9.00 5.15
N THR A 19 10.79 9.77 4.73
CA THR A 19 9.81 9.28 3.77
C THR A 19 10.55 8.93 2.47
N PRO A 20 10.42 7.70 1.95
CA PRO A 20 11.10 7.32 0.73
C PRO A 20 10.69 8.25 -0.40
N ASN A 21 11.67 8.82 -1.10
CA ASN A 21 11.43 9.66 -2.27
C ASN A 21 11.06 8.77 -3.47
N ILE A 22 9.77 8.44 -3.55
CA ILE A 22 9.23 7.64 -4.64
C ILE A 22 8.87 8.58 -5.79
N LYS A 23 9.53 8.40 -6.92
CA LYS A 23 9.18 9.14 -8.14
C LYS A 23 7.73 8.82 -8.52
N ASN A 24 7.00 9.86 -8.92
CA ASN A 24 5.61 9.76 -9.36
C ASN A 24 4.57 9.38 -8.26
N LEU A 25 4.95 9.48 -6.99
CA LEU A 25 3.99 9.35 -5.90
C LEU A 25 3.33 10.70 -5.63
N ILE A 26 2.01 10.74 -5.76
CA ILE A 26 1.20 11.91 -5.41
C ILE A 26 0.49 11.63 -4.10
N ILE A 27 0.86 12.37 -3.06
CA ILE A 27 0.18 12.29 -1.76
C ILE A 27 -0.92 13.34 -1.73
N ASN A 28 -2.17 12.88 -1.70
CA ASN A 28 -3.31 13.77 -1.55
C ASN A 28 -3.41 14.23 -0.10
N LYS A 29 -3.36 15.53 0.11
CA LYS A 29 -3.52 16.13 1.45
C LYS A 29 -4.99 16.23 1.87
N GLU A 30 -5.90 16.23 0.90
CA GLU A 30 -7.32 16.27 1.14
C GLU A 30 -7.90 14.86 1.17
N LEU A 31 -8.70 14.60 2.20
CA LEU A 31 -9.42 13.34 2.31
C LEU A 31 -10.58 13.35 1.31
N LYS A 32 -10.56 12.38 0.39
CA LYS A 32 -11.68 12.14 -0.52
C LYS A 32 -12.45 10.91 -0.07
N ASP A 33 -13.75 11.00 -0.12
CA ASP A 33 -14.62 9.87 0.21
C ASP A 33 -14.82 8.98 -1.03
N TYR A 34 -14.35 7.75 -0.95
CA TYR A 34 -14.48 6.73 -1.99
C TYR A 34 -15.45 5.60 -1.59
N THR A 35 -16.23 5.79 -0.53
CA THR A 35 -17.13 4.74 0.00
C THR A 35 -18.22 4.33 -0.98
N ASN A 36 -18.56 5.20 -1.93
CA ASN A 36 -19.55 4.92 -2.97
C ASN A 36 -19.00 4.21 -4.21
N LEU A 37 -17.68 3.91 -4.22
CA LEU A 37 -17.10 3.18 -5.32
C LEU A 37 -17.40 1.69 -5.21
N THR A 38 -17.78 1.13 -6.34
CA THR A 38 -18.03 -0.30 -6.48
C THR A 38 -17.19 -0.86 -7.62
N VAL A 39 -16.78 -2.11 -7.47
CA VAL A 39 -16.11 -2.89 -8.50
C VAL A 39 -16.83 -4.22 -8.67
N LEU A 40 -16.65 -4.86 -9.81
CA LEU A 40 -17.17 -6.20 -10.04
C LEU A 40 -16.05 -7.22 -9.84
N ASP A 41 -16.37 -8.35 -9.22
CA ASP A 41 -15.47 -9.51 -9.19
C ASP A 41 -15.53 -10.30 -10.52
N ASP A 42 -14.75 -11.36 -10.62
CA ASP A 42 -14.68 -12.25 -11.78
C ASP A 42 -15.97 -13.04 -12.03
N GLN A 43 -16.89 -13.04 -11.08
CA GLN A 43 -18.22 -13.66 -11.17
C GLN A 43 -19.34 -12.64 -11.39
N ASN A 44 -18.99 -11.38 -11.69
CA ASN A 44 -19.89 -10.24 -11.82
C ASN A 44 -20.66 -9.86 -10.55
N ASN A 45 -20.18 -10.26 -9.36
CA ASN A 45 -20.75 -9.77 -8.12
C ASN A 45 -20.21 -8.38 -7.81
N GLN A 46 -21.08 -7.53 -7.30
CA GLN A 46 -20.72 -6.18 -6.93
C GLN A 46 -20.03 -6.17 -5.55
N LEU A 47 -18.82 -5.60 -5.53
CA LEU A 47 -18.06 -5.35 -4.31
C LEU A 47 -18.11 -3.85 -4.00
N ASN A 48 -18.53 -3.51 -2.80
CA ASN A 48 -18.55 -2.13 -2.32
C ASN A 48 -17.28 -1.86 -1.52
N LEU A 49 -16.54 -0.80 -1.86
CA LEU A 49 -15.33 -0.45 -1.11
C LEU A 49 -15.64 -0.05 0.34
N SER A 50 -16.86 0.38 0.62
CA SER A 50 -17.34 0.68 1.97
C SER A 50 -17.27 -0.52 2.93
N ASP A 51 -17.37 -1.74 2.41
CA ASP A 51 -17.33 -2.97 3.21
C ASP A 51 -15.93 -3.24 3.79
N TYR A 52 -14.92 -2.52 3.29
CA TYR A 52 -13.52 -2.65 3.69
C TYR A 52 -13.03 -1.49 4.56
N LYS A 53 -13.93 -0.73 5.16
CA LYS A 53 -13.57 0.34 6.11
C LYS A 53 -12.69 -0.20 7.23
N GLY A 54 -11.64 0.56 7.57
CA GLY A 54 -10.65 0.15 8.56
C GLY A 54 -9.48 -0.67 7.97
N ASN A 55 -9.54 -1.05 6.70
CA ASN A 55 -8.44 -1.67 5.97
C ASN A 55 -7.73 -0.66 5.08
N ILE A 56 -6.46 -0.95 4.78
CA ILE A 56 -5.72 -0.25 3.74
C ILE A 56 -6.05 -0.92 2.41
N LEU A 57 -6.53 -0.15 1.44
CA LEU A 57 -6.87 -0.66 0.12
C LEU A 57 -5.83 -0.22 -0.90
N LEU A 58 -5.26 -1.20 -1.61
CA LEU A 58 -4.41 -0.98 -2.77
C LEU A 58 -5.20 -1.38 -4.02
N LEU A 59 -5.63 -0.40 -4.81
CA LEU A 59 -6.28 -0.63 -6.10
C LEU A 59 -5.22 -0.58 -7.19
N ASN A 60 -4.96 -1.72 -7.83
CA ASN A 60 -4.04 -1.82 -8.95
C ASN A 60 -4.85 -1.91 -10.26
N PHE A 61 -4.80 -0.86 -11.06
CA PHE A 61 -5.48 -0.83 -12.37
C PHE A 61 -4.57 -1.45 -13.42
N TRP A 62 -5.06 -2.47 -14.12
CA TRP A 62 -4.31 -3.19 -15.13
C TRP A 62 -5.18 -3.56 -16.34
N ALA A 63 -4.55 -3.97 -17.41
CA ALA A 63 -5.24 -4.45 -18.61
C ALA A 63 -4.50 -5.65 -19.20
N THR A 64 -5.19 -6.46 -19.98
CA THR A 64 -4.62 -7.66 -20.62
C THR A 64 -3.53 -7.33 -21.63
N TRP A 65 -3.58 -6.15 -22.23
CA TRP A 65 -2.60 -5.62 -23.19
C TRP A 65 -1.46 -4.83 -22.54
N CYS A 66 -1.48 -4.65 -21.23
CA CYS A 66 -0.46 -3.89 -20.48
C CYS A 66 0.61 -4.83 -19.94
N ALA A 67 1.73 -4.98 -20.66
CA ALA A 67 2.82 -5.85 -20.25
C ALA A 67 3.46 -5.45 -18.90
N PRO A 68 3.79 -4.16 -18.64
CA PRO A 68 4.30 -3.74 -17.33
C PRO A 68 3.35 -4.05 -16.17
N CYS A 69 2.04 -3.93 -16.39
CA CYS A 69 1.05 -4.26 -15.36
C CYS A 69 1.09 -5.74 -14.97
N LYS A 70 1.27 -6.62 -15.95
CA LYS A 70 1.38 -8.08 -15.71
C LYS A 70 2.67 -8.44 -14.98
N GLU A 71 3.75 -7.74 -15.27
CA GLU A 71 5.06 -7.94 -14.63
C GLU A 71 5.04 -7.57 -13.14
N GLU A 72 4.16 -6.66 -12.73
CA GLU A 72 3.99 -6.24 -11.32
C GLU A 72 3.21 -7.26 -10.48
N MET A 73 2.40 -8.11 -11.08
CA MET A 73 1.52 -9.03 -10.37
C MET A 73 2.23 -9.93 -9.35
N PRO A 74 3.39 -10.54 -9.64
CA PRO A 74 4.11 -11.34 -8.66
C PRO A 74 4.56 -10.52 -7.43
N SER A 75 4.92 -9.25 -7.63
CA SER A 75 5.28 -8.34 -6.53
C SER A 75 4.09 -8.03 -5.63
N LEU A 76 2.90 -7.89 -6.20
CA LEU A 76 1.66 -7.70 -5.44
C LEU A 76 1.29 -8.94 -4.63
N ASP A 77 1.52 -10.14 -5.17
CA ASP A 77 1.31 -11.39 -4.44
C ASP A 77 2.26 -11.52 -3.24
N LEU A 78 3.51 -11.12 -3.41
CA LEU A 78 4.48 -11.07 -2.31
C LEU A 78 4.04 -10.07 -1.23
N LEU A 79 3.56 -8.91 -1.62
CA LEU A 79 3.05 -7.90 -0.70
C LEU A 79 1.82 -8.41 0.07
N LYS A 80 0.91 -9.11 -0.61
CA LYS A 80 -0.27 -9.73 -0.01
C LYS A 80 0.10 -10.80 1.02
N SER A 81 1.21 -11.51 0.80
CA SER A 81 1.69 -12.58 1.68
C SER A 81 2.40 -12.05 2.94
N ASN A 82 2.67 -10.75 3.02
CA ASN A 82 3.36 -10.15 4.15
C ASN A 82 2.43 -10.11 5.38
N ARG A 83 2.85 -10.84 6.43
CA ARG A 83 2.06 -10.94 7.68
C ARG A 83 1.98 -9.64 8.47
N ASP A 84 2.93 -8.75 8.28
CA ASP A 84 2.96 -7.43 8.95
C ASP A 84 1.90 -6.48 8.38
N LEU A 85 1.36 -6.81 7.20
CA LEU A 85 0.35 -6.04 6.49
C LEU A 85 -1.01 -6.76 6.45
N ASN A 86 -1.42 -7.35 7.55
CA ASN A 86 -2.65 -8.15 7.65
C ASN A 86 -3.94 -7.37 7.35
N ASN A 87 -3.90 -6.04 7.52
CA ASN A 87 -5.01 -5.14 7.20
C ASN A 87 -4.95 -4.56 5.77
N LEU A 88 -3.96 -4.97 4.96
CA LEU A 88 -3.86 -4.59 3.56
C LEU A 88 -4.74 -5.50 2.70
N LYS A 89 -5.61 -4.90 1.88
CA LYS A 89 -6.40 -5.57 0.84
C LYS A 89 -5.94 -5.06 -0.52
N ILE A 90 -5.63 -5.97 -1.41
CA ILE A 90 -5.17 -5.66 -2.77
C ILE A 90 -6.25 -6.09 -3.75
N PHE A 91 -6.69 -5.14 -4.57
CA PHE A 91 -7.67 -5.35 -5.62
C PHE A 91 -7.03 -5.07 -6.98
N PRO A 92 -6.66 -6.08 -7.75
CA PRO A 92 -6.31 -5.89 -9.16
C PRO A 92 -7.58 -5.62 -9.96
N VAL A 93 -7.71 -4.41 -10.48
CA VAL A 93 -8.88 -3.96 -11.24
C VAL A 93 -8.55 -3.96 -12.73
N ASN A 94 -9.19 -4.84 -13.47
CA ASN A 94 -9.03 -4.88 -14.92
C ASN A 94 -9.87 -3.78 -15.59
N VAL A 95 -9.20 -2.91 -16.34
CA VAL A 95 -9.83 -1.77 -17.04
C VAL A 95 -9.77 -1.91 -18.56
N GLY A 96 -9.26 -2.98 -19.09
CA GLY A 96 -9.02 -3.20 -20.52
C GLY A 96 -9.41 -4.58 -21.00
N GLN A 97 -10.47 -5.14 -20.47
CA GLN A 97 -11.03 -6.37 -20.98
C GLN A 97 -12.02 -6.05 -22.11
N ASP A 98 -11.66 -6.46 -23.32
CA ASP A 98 -12.61 -6.48 -24.44
C ASP A 98 -13.61 -7.62 -24.20
N ASN A 99 -14.89 -7.28 -24.21
CA ASN A 99 -15.98 -8.26 -24.13
C ASN A 99 -16.10 -9.05 -25.43
#